data_25c14da73e937a78eaa0c0b2050063d2
#
_entry.id   25c14da73e937a78eaa0c0b2050063d2
#
_cell.length_a   1.000
_cell.length_b   1.000
_cell.length_c   1.000
_cell.angle_alpha   90.00
_cell.angle_beta   90.00
_cell.angle_gamma   90.00
#
_symmetry.space_group_name_H-M   'P 1'
#
loop_
_entity.id
_entity.type
_entity.pdbx_description
1 polymer ?
#
loop_
_entity_poly.entity_id
_entity_poly.type
_entity_poly.pdbx_seq_one_letter_code
_entity_poly.pdbx_strand_id
1 'polypeptide(L)'
;MTELYLVRHGQTEENAAHILQGHMPGHLSHEGIAQAQALRDELKNIRFDALLCSDLKRCMDTAMILNEPHGLPLESTPLLRERDWGPFTGMDILKARTKIDHRAEPVESMFRRAETFLLDTV
;
A
#
# COMPACT_ATOMS: atom_id res chain seq x y z
N MET A 1 -9.47 -23.90 0.72
CA MET A 1 -8.91 -23.05 -0.36
C MET A 1 -8.85 -21.61 0.12
N THR A 2 -7.76 -20.93 -0.14
CA THR A 2 -7.58 -19.53 0.25
C THR A 2 -7.91 -18.60 -0.92
N GLU A 3 -8.79 -17.63 -0.69
CA GLU A 3 -9.04 -16.56 -1.64
C GLU A 3 -8.34 -15.28 -1.18
N LEU A 4 -7.59 -14.65 -2.07
CA LEU A 4 -6.90 -13.40 -1.80
C LEU A 4 -7.59 -12.26 -2.56
N TYR A 5 -7.92 -11.19 -1.83
CA TYR A 5 -8.36 -9.93 -2.43
C TYR A 5 -7.20 -8.95 -2.28
N LEU A 6 -6.56 -8.61 -3.40
CA LEU A 6 -5.45 -7.67 -3.41
C LEU A 6 -6.00 -6.27 -3.69
N VAL A 7 -5.73 -5.35 -2.78
CA VAL A 7 -6.23 -3.99 -2.86
C VAL A 7 -5.07 -3.02 -2.86
N ARG A 8 -5.07 -2.10 -3.81
CA ARG A 8 -4.15 -0.98 -3.82
C ARG A 8 -4.71 0.13 -2.93
N HIS A 9 -3.82 0.86 -2.22
CA HIS A 9 -4.25 2.02 -1.43
C HIS A 9 -4.91 3.08 -2.32
N GLY A 10 -5.74 3.93 -1.73
CA GLY A 10 -6.36 5.05 -2.43
C GLY A 10 -5.33 6.09 -2.88
N GLN A 11 -5.75 6.98 -3.79
CA GLN A 11 -4.89 8.07 -4.23
C GLN A 11 -4.39 8.88 -3.03
N THR A 12 -3.11 9.24 -3.06
CA THR A 12 -2.53 10.16 -2.08
C THR A 12 -2.35 11.54 -2.69
N GLU A 13 -2.16 12.55 -1.84
CA GLU A 13 -1.80 13.90 -2.30
C GLU A 13 -0.48 13.86 -3.05
N GLU A 14 0.44 13.01 -2.62
CA GLU A 14 1.75 12.80 -3.26
C GLU A 14 1.59 12.15 -4.64
N ASN A 15 0.64 11.20 -4.81
CA ASN A 15 0.32 10.65 -6.13
C ASN A 15 -0.16 11.76 -7.07
N ALA A 16 -1.09 12.60 -6.59
CA ALA A 16 -1.63 13.69 -7.38
C ALA A 16 -0.55 14.72 -7.76
N ALA A 17 0.44 14.91 -6.89
CA ALA A 17 1.57 15.80 -7.12
C ALA A 17 2.73 15.15 -7.89
N HIS A 18 2.59 13.88 -8.30
CA HIS A 18 3.61 13.11 -9.00
C HIS A 18 4.93 12.97 -8.22
N ILE A 19 4.82 12.77 -6.91
CA ILE A 19 5.96 12.58 -6.03
C ILE A 19 6.21 11.09 -5.79
N LEU A 20 7.47 10.70 -5.85
CA LEU A 20 7.92 9.33 -5.59
C LEU A 20 7.90 9.08 -4.08
N GLN A 21 6.97 8.27 -3.61
CA GLN A 21 6.69 8.11 -2.19
C GLN A 21 7.55 7.06 -1.50
N GLY A 22 7.73 5.88 -2.11
CA GLY A 22 8.48 4.79 -1.48
C GLY A 22 7.99 4.50 -0.06
N HIS A 23 8.88 4.64 0.92
CA HIS A 23 8.56 4.42 2.33
C HIS A 23 8.07 5.68 3.07
N MET A 24 7.82 6.79 2.38
CA MET A 24 7.11 7.92 2.98
C MET A 24 5.70 7.48 3.40
N PRO A 25 5.14 8.07 4.48
CA PRO A 25 3.81 7.67 4.94
C PRO A 25 2.71 7.88 3.91
N GLY A 26 2.74 8.99 3.19
CA GLY A 26 1.69 9.38 2.25
C GLY A 26 0.43 9.83 2.97
N HIS A 27 -0.38 10.64 2.28
CA HIS A 27 -1.64 11.15 2.82
C HIS A 27 -2.73 10.94 1.79
N LEU A 28 -3.79 10.21 2.14
CA LEU A 28 -4.90 10.02 1.23
C LEU A 28 -5.50 11.38 0.87
N SER A 29 -5.70 11.60 -0.44
CA SER A 29 -6.42 12.76 -0.94
C SER A 29 -7.93 12.57 -0.74
N HIS A 30 -8.72 13.62 -0.96
CA HIS A 30 -10.18 13.50 -0.98
C HIS A 30 -10.63 12.41 -1.94
N GLU A 31 -10.02 12.36 -3.13
CA GLU A 31 -10.30 11.33 -4.13
C GLU A 31 -9.95 9.94 -3.60
N GLY A 32 -8.80 9.80 -2.94
CA GLY A 32 -8.36 8.53 -2.39
C GLY A 32 -9.29 8.02 -1.29
N ILE A 33 -9.79 8.91 -0.44
CA ILE A 33 -10.77 8.56 0.59
C ILE A 33 -12.06 8.09 -0.06
N ALA A 34 -12.54 8.81 -1.08
CA ALA A 34 -13.76 8.44 -1.81
C ALA A 34 -13.61 7.08 -2.51
N GLN A 35 -12.43 6.80 -3.09
CA GLN A 35 -12.12 5.51 -3.70
C GLN A 35 -12.20 4.38 -2.67
N ALA A 36 -11.61 4.58 -1.50
CA ALA A 36 -11.64 3.58 -0.43
C ALA A 36 -13.07 3.35 0.08
N GLN A 37 -13.85 4.41 0.22
CA GLN A 37 -15.25 4.30 0.64
C GLN A 37 -16.11 3.56 -0.39
N ALA A 38 -15.89 3.81 -1.67
CA ALA A 38 -16.61 3.11 -2.74
C ALA A 38 -16.28 1.62 -2.74
N LEU A 39 -15.01 1.28 -2.58
CA LEU A 39 -14.58 -0.12 -2.50
C LEU A 39 -15.11 -0.80 -1.24
N ARG A 40 -15.10 -0.08 -0.11
CA ARG A 40 -15.74 -0.57 1.13
C ARG A 40 -17.17 -1.00 0.88
N ASP A 41 -17.94 -0.17 0.18
CA ASP A 41 -19.35 -0.45 -0.08
C ASP A 41 -19.54 -1.65 -1.02
N GLU A 42 -18.62 -1.84 -1.95
CA GLU A 42 -18.63 -3.03 -2.82
C GLU A 42 -18.31 -4.32 -2.07
N LEU A 43 -17.42 -4.25 -1.07
CA LEU A 43 -16.91 -5.43 -0.35
C LEU A 43 -17.66 -5.70 0.96
N LYS A 44 -18.57 -4.84 1.37
CA LYS A 44 -19.19 -4.92 2.71
C LYS A 44 -19.95 -6.23 2.99
N ASN A 45 -20.48 -6.86 1.96
CA ASN A 45 -21.25 -8.10 2.10
C ASN A 45 -20.42 -9.37 1.91
N ILE A 46 -19.15 -9.23 1.62
CA ILE A 46 -18.22 -10.36 1.50
C ILE A 46 -17.63 -10.62 2.89
N ARG A 47 -17.65 -11.87 3.30
CA ARG A 47 -17.04 -12.28 4.57
C ARG A 47 -15.54 -12.48 4.38
N PHE A 48 -14.74 -11.76 5.16
CA PHE A 48 -13.29 -11.94 5.20
C PHE A 48 -12.87 -12.54 6.53
N ASP A 49 -11.84 -13.38 6.50
CA ASP A 49 -11.31 -14.00 7.69
C ASP A 49 -10.13 -13.23 8.28
N ALA A 50 -9.42 -12.48 7.46
CA ALA A 50 -8.27 -11.70 7.90
C ALA A 50 -8.10 -10.47 7.01
N LEU A 51 -7.54 -9.40 7.61
CA LEU A 51 -7.20 -8.16 6.91
C LEU A 51 -5.76 -7.79 7.26
N LEU A 52 -4.92 -7.78 6.23
CA LEU A 52 -3.51 -7.45 6.36
C LEU A 52 -3.18 -6.27 5.45
N CYS A 53 -2.26 -5.42 5.89
CA CYS A 53 -1.85 -4.27 5.10
C CYS A 53 -0.39 -3.91 5.35
N SER A 54 0.16 -3.08 4.47
CA SER A 54 1.42 -2.41 4.74
C SER A 54 1.28 -1.51 5.96
N ASP A 55 2.37 -1.32 6.68
CA ASP A 55 2.40 -0.42 7.85
C ASP A 55 2.57 1.06 7.47
N LEU A 56 2.65 1.40 6.18
CA LEU A 56 2.67 2.79 5.74
C LEU A 56 1.30 3.43 5.92
N LYS A 57 1.29 4.69 6.34
CA LYS A 57 0.04 5.39 6.69
C LYS A 57 -1.01 5.33 5.58
N ARG A 58 -0.64 5.56 4.31
CA ARG A 58 -1.58 5.52 3.19
C ARG A 58 -2.30 4.18 3.05
N CYS A 59 -1.58 3.10 3.37
CA CYS A 59 -2.13 1.75 3.31
C CYS A 59 -3.00 1.44 4.54
N MET A 60 -2.56 1.87 5.71
CA MET A 60 -3.33 1.68 6.94
C MET A 60 -4.63 2.49 6.91
N ASP A 61 -4.58 3.73 6.45
CA ASP A 61 -5.78 4.56 6.34
C ASP A 61 -6.79 3.96 5.37
N THR A 62 -6.33 3.45 4.24
CA THR A 62 -7.19 2.73 3.28
C THR A 62 -7.80 1.48 3.93
N ALA A 63 -6.98 0.69 4.60
CA ALA A 63 -7.43 -0.54 5.26
C ALA A 63 -8.46 -0.25 6.37
N MET A 64 -8.27 0.80 7.13
CA MET A 64 -9.21 1.20 8.19
C MET A 64 -10.59 1.53 7.62
N ILE A 65 -10.63 2.24 6.49
CA ILE A 65 -11.89 2.55 5.81
C ILE A 65 -12.57 1.25 5.35
N LEU A 66 -11.83 0.37 4.69
CA LEU A 66 -12.35 -0.90 4.20
C LEU A 66 -12.86 -1.80 5.32
N ASN A 67 -12.25 -1.71 6.49
CA ASN A 67 -12.57 -2.56 7.63
C ASN A 67 -13.81 -2.12 8.42
N GLU A 68 -14.34 -0.93 8.17
CA GLU A 68 -15.48 -0.41 8.93
C GLU A 68 -16.65 -1.41 9.04
N PRO A 69 -17.11 -2.03 7.91
CA PRO A 69 -18.21 -2.99 8.01
C PRO A 69 -17.79 -4.38 8.51
N HIS A 70 -16.50 -4.66 8.63
CA HIS A 70 -16.01 -6.00 8.98
C HIS A 70 -15.55 -6.13 10.42
N GLY A 71 -14.97 -5.09 11.00
CA GLY A 71 -14.52 -5.09 12.39
C GLY A 71 -13.43 -6.12 12.69
N LEU A 72 -12.61 -6.46 11.70
CA LEU A 72 -11.51 -7.43 11.87
C LEU A 72 -10.32 -6.77 12.56
N PRO A 73 -9.51 -7.57 13.28
CA PRO A 73 -8.20 -7.07 13.72
C PRO A 73 -7.37 -6.66 12.50
N LEU A 74 -6.84 -5.44 12.52
CA LEU A 74 -6.00 -4.94 11.44
C LEU A 74 -4.54 -5.33 11.72
N GLU A 75 -4.00 -6.18 10.87
CA GLU A 75 -2.60 -6.61 10.96
C GLU A 75 -1.75 -5.87 9.94
N SER A 76 -0.75 -5.14 10.41
CA SER A 76 0.17 -4.43 9.53
C SER A 76 1.54 -5.11 9.50
N THR A 77 2.22 -4.99 8.37
CA THR A 77 3.54 -5.56 8.19
C THR A 77 4.39 -4.72 7.24
N PRO A 78 5.67 -4.50 7.58
CA PRO A 78 6.59 -3.83 6.65
C PRO A 78 6.93 -4.67 5.41
N LEU A 79 6.62 -5.96 5.42
CA LEU A 79 6.85 -6.83 4.25
C LEU A 79 6.03 -6.40 3.02
N LEU A 80 4.90 -5.75 3.24
CA LEU A 80 4.02 -5.27 2.17
C LEU A 80 4.31 -3.84 1.73
N ARG A 81 5.39 -3.23 2.20
CA ARG A 81 5.76 -1.88 1.79
C ARG A 81 6.08 -1.81 0.31
N GLU A 82 5.80 -0.65 -0.28
CA GLU A 82 6.30 -0.26 -1.59
C GLU A 82 7.83 -0.34 -1.63
N ARG A 83 8.39 -0.39 -2.84
CA ARG A 83 9.84 -0.31 -3.04
C ARG A 83 10.40 0.94 -2.35
N ASP A 84 11.51 0.75 -1.64
CA ASP A 84 12.22 1.89 -1.05
C ASP A 84 13.07 2.56 -2.14
N TRP A 85 12.75 3.79 -2.45
CA TRP A 85 13.47 4.54 -3.47
C TRP A 85 14.75 5.20 -2.95
N GLY A 86 15.06 5.03 -1.64
CA GLY A 86 16.28 5.56 -1.05
C GLY A 86 16.37 7.08 -1.16
N PRO A 87 17.50 7.62 -1.67
CA PRO A 87 17.69 9.06 -1.75
C PRO A 87 16.78 9.76 -2.77
N PHE A 88 16.08 9.01 -3.61
CA PHE A 88 15.16 9.55 -4.62
C PHE A 88 13.76 9.76 -4.07
N THR A 89 13.49 9.26 -2.87
CA THR A 89 12.21 9.44 -2.18
C THR A 89 11.91 10.92 -2.00
N GLY A 90 10.68 11.31 -2.34
CA GLY A 90 10.25 12.71 -2.26
C GLY A 90 10.52 13.54 -3.50
N MET A 91 11.19 12.96 -4.50
CA MET A 91 11.46 13.64 -5.77
C MET A 91 10.25 13.58 -6.69
N ASP A 92 10.15 14.55 -7.60
CA ASP A 92 9.23 14.47 -8.72
C ASP A 92 9.56 13.23 -9.56
N ILE A 93 8.53 12.47 -9.94
CA ILE A 93 8.70 11.19 -10.64
C ILE A 93 9.45 11.37 -11.96
N LEU A 94 9.14 12.42 -12.73
CA LEU A 94 9.79 12.65 -14.03
C LEU A 94 11.27 12.99 -13.86
N LYS A 95 11.62 13.70 -12.80
CA LYS A 95 13.02 14.01 -12.50
C LYS A 95 13.76 12.79 -11.93
N ALA A 96 13.09 12.02 -11.09
CA ALA A 96 13.69 10.86 -10.45
C ALA A 96 14.01 9.74 -11.45
N ARG A 97 13.13 9.49 -12.41
CA ARG A 97 13.24 8.34 -13.32
C ARG A 97 14.56 8.27 -14.10
N THR A 98 15.23 9.39 -14.33
CA THR A 98 16.52 9.44 -14.99
C THR A 98 17.71 9.34 -14.03
N LYS A 99 17.45 9.41 -12.71
CA LYS A 99 18.47 9.43 -11.66
C LYS A 99 18.51 8.17 -10.81
N ILE A 100 17.43 7.38 -10.85
CA ILE A 100 17.33 6.16 -10.02
C ILE A 100 18.44 5.19 -10.38
N ASP A 101 19.17 4.75 -9.37
CA ASP A 101 20.29 3.84 -9.48
C ASP A 101 20.29 2.80 -8.35
N HIS A 102 21.43 2.16 -8.11
CA HIS A 102 21.59 1.10 -7.12
C HIS A 102 21.31 1.51 -5.67
N ARG A 103 21.17 2.81 -5.37
CA ARG A 103 20.84 3.28 -4.01
C ARG A 103 19.38 3.09 -3.67
N ALA A 104 18.51 2.89 -4.67
CA ALA A 104 17.14 2.45 -4.44
C ALA A 104 17.14 0.96 -4.08
N GLU A 105 16.11 0.52 -3.37
CA GLU A 105 15.96 -0.90 -3.03
C GLU A 105 16.01 -1.76 -4.30
N PRO A 106 16.84 -2.83 -4.35
CA PRO A 106 16.82 -3.76 -5.47
C PRO A 106 15.45 -4.42 -5.63
N VAL A 107 15.04 -4.66 -6.87
CA VAL A 107 13.77 -5.34 -7.14
C VAL A 107 13.70 -6.70 -6.47
N GLU A 108 14.81 -7.42 -6.40
CA GLU A 108 14.91 -8.72 -5.74
C GLU A 108 14.59 -8.64 -4.26
N SER A 109 14.99 -7.56 -3.59
CA SER A 109 14.69 -7.34 -2.17
C SER A 109 13.18 -7.19 -1.97
N MET A 110 12.52 -6.41 -2.80
CA MET A 110 11.07 -6.23 -2.77
C MET A 110 10.35 -7.56 -3.02
N PHE A 111 10.81 -8.33 -4.01
CA PHE A 111 10.28 -9.65 -4.31
C PHE A 111 10.39 -10.62 -3.13
N ARG A 112 11.54 -10.61 -2.45
CA ARG A 112 11.75 -11.48 -1.27
C ARG A 112 10.80 -11.13 -0.13
N ARG A 113 10.56 -9.85 0.09
CA ARG A 113 9.60 -9.41 1.12
C ARG A 113 8.20 -9.93 0.80
N ALA A 114 7.75 -9.78 -0.43
CA ALA A 114 6.44 -10.26 -0.87
C ALA A 114 6.34 -11.79 -0.77
N GLU A 115 7.38 -12.50 -1.20
CA GLU A 115 7.44 -13.95 -1.11
C GLU A 115 7.37 -14.43 0.33
N THR A 116 8.16 -13.82 1.23
CA THR A 116 8.14 -14.14 2.66
C THR A 116 6.74 -13.94 3.23
N PHE A 117 6.08 -12.83 2.89
CA PHE A 117 4.72 -12.58 3.33
C PHE A 117 3.76 -13.67 2.86
N LEU A 118 3.81 -14.02 1.56
CA LEU A 118 2.91 -15.02 1.00
C LEU A 118 3.12 -16.40 1.60
N LEU A 119 4.37 -16.83 1.77
CA LEU A 119 4.69 -18.15 2.33
C LEU A 119 4.27 -18.27 3.80
N ASP A 120 4.39 -17.19 4.57
CA ASP A 120 4.06 -17.21 5.99
C ASP A 120 2.56 -16.99 6.24
N THR A 121 1.82 -16.43 5.29
CA THR A 121 0.43 -16.02 5.48
C THR A 121 -0.56 -16.95 4.75
N VAL A 122 -0.19 -17.42 3.59
CA VAL A 122 -1.01 -18.24 2.71
C VAL A 122 -0.47 -19.65 2.66
#